data_1cc08219f71dfa3514bd3af2746c2df9
#
_entry.id   1cc08219f71dfa3514bd3af2746c2df9
#
_cell.length_a   1.000
_cell.length_b   1.000
_cell.length_c   1.000
_cell.angle_alpha   90.00
_cell.angle_beta   90.00
_cell.angle_gamma   90.00
#
_symmetry.space_group_name_H-M   'P 1'
#
loop_
_entity.id
_entity.type
_entity.pdbx_description
1 polymer ?
#
loop_
_entity_poly.entity_id
_entity_poly.type
_entity_poly.pdbx_seq_one_letter_code
_entity_poly.pdbx_strand_id
1 'polypeptide(L)'
;ESVQSFGYVIAINPSTKKIQVVSENINDMFNVDVVPGETLITELIDIPTPEARTFQTIHDAVKGGNVRHAYQWKFAENALHLKDWEKEGSGVAFDSNGLLVIELEPTPQLSFEAAQQWVPMDVDIRALLPNVDDRDSIGDVADAIAQVFKQYIGFDSVMVYQFDKTYCGEVIGEAASADSRSFKGLKFPASDIPSQARELYLKNRVRCVYDVEEQVIGLKPSVKEAERPPLDLSMSMVRSVSPMHIAYL
;
A
#
# COMPACT_ATOMS: atom_id res chain seq x y z
N GLU A 1 2.15 15.75 -5.65
CA GLU A 1 2.11 14.42 -5.06
C GLU A 1 2.70 13.39 -6.00
N SER A 2 3.21 12.30 -5.45
CA SER A 2 3.92 11.26 -6.20
C SER A 2 3.71 9.89 -5.56
N VAL A 3 3.99 8.86 -6.34
CA VAL A 3 3.90 7.46 -5.94
C VAL A 3 5.23 6.75 -6.13
N GLN A 4 5.40 5.61 -5.50
CA GLN A 4 6.55 4.73 -5.66
C GLN A 4 6.48 4.04 -7.02
N SER A 5 7.63 3.69 -7.60
CA SER A 5 7.74 3.20 -8.97
C SER A 5 7.07 1.84 -9.20
N PHE A 6 6.92 1.04 -8.15
CA PHE A 6 6.32 -0.29 -8.24
C PHE A 6 4.79 -0.29 -8.36
N GLY A 7 4.12 0.85 -8.07
CA GLY A 7 2.68 0.95 -8.08
C GLY A 7 2.13 1.86 -9.17
N TYR A 8 0.87 1.65 -9.54
CA TYR A 8 0.14 2.44 -10.51
C TYR A 8 -1.11 3.03 -9.88
N VAL A 9 -1.37 4.31 -10.17
CA VAL A 9 -2.54 5.01 -9.66
C VAL A 9 -3.40 5.51 -10.80
N ILE A 10 -4.70 5.21 -10.72
CA ILE A 10 -5.71 5.69 -11.64
C ILE A 10 -6.84 6.31 -10.82
N ALA A 11 -7.14 7.59 -11.03
CA ALA A 11 -8.29 8.23 -10.43
C ALA A 11 -9.34 8.55 -11.50
N ILE A 12 -10.57 8.10 -11.25
CA ILE A 12 -11.67 8.24 -12.20
C ILE A 12 -12.83 9.03 -11.61
N ASN A 13 -13.61 9.66 -12.49
CA ASN A 13 -14.95 10.06 -12.15
C ASN A 13 -15.87 8.83 -12.23
N PRO A 14 -16.44 8.37 -11.11
CA PRO A 14 -17.18 7.10 -11.07
C PRO A 14 -18.46 7.09 -11.92
N SER A 15 -19.06 8.26 -12.14
CA SER A 15 -20.28 8.38 -12.94
C SER A 15 -20.00 8.38 -14.45
N THR A 16 -18.97 9.12 -14.89
CA THR A 16 -18.62 9.22 -16.31
C THR A 16 -17.65 8.14 -16.76
N LYS A 17 -17.01 7.43 -15.81
CA LYS A 17 -15.95 6.43 -16.03
C LYS A 17 -14.70 7.00 -16.70
N LYS A 18 -14.59 8.32 -16.84
CA LYS A 18 -13.42 8.96 -17.41
C LYS A 18 -12.29 9.01 -16.39
N ILE A 19 -11.10 8.64 -16.84
CA ILE A 19 -9.87 8.80 -16.08
C ILE A 19 -9.59 10.30 -15.93
N GLN A 20 -9.30 10.74 -14.72
CA GLN A 20 -9.03 12.14 -14.43
C GLN A 20 -7.57 12.38 -14.03
N VAL A 21 -6.97 11.42 -13.32
CA VAL A 21 -5.56 11.48 -12.92
C VAL A 21 -4.96 10.10 -13.08
N VAL A 22 -3.71 10.03 -13.51
CA VAL A 22 -2.92 8.78 -13.56
C VAL A 22 -1.50 9.02 -13.07
N SER A 23 -0.84 7.97 -12.59
CA SER A 23 0.61 7.99 -12.40
C SER A 23 1.34 8.02 -13.75
N GLU A 24 2.46 8.73 -13.82
CA GLU A 24 3.18 8.95 -15.10
C GLU A 24 3.70 7.66 -15.72
N ASN A 25 3.90 6.61 -14.92
CA ASN A 25 4.32 5.28 -15.36
C ASN A 25 3.16 4.41 -15.89
N ILE A 26 1.95 4.92 -16.00
CA ILE A 26 0.77 4.12 -16.35
C ILE A 26 0.91 3.37 -17.67
N ASN A 27 1.61 3.96 -18.62
CA ASN A 27 1.83 3.37 -19.96
C ASN A 27 2.89 2.25 -19.93
N ASP A 28 3.61 2.05 -18.84
CA ASP A 28 4.48 0.87 -18.68
C ASP A 28 3.66 -0.39 -18.44
N MET A 29 2.48 -0.24 -17.84
CA MET A 29 1.56 -1.34 -17.57
C MET A 29 0.60 -1.58 -18.74
N PHE A 30 0.03 -0.51 -19.31
CA PHE A 30 -1.04 -0.62 -20.31
C PHE A 30 -0.58 -0.29 -21.72
N ASN A 31 -1.04 -1.11 -22.67
CA ASN A 31 -0.80 -0.94 -24.11
C ASN A 31 -1.80 0.05 -24.77
N VAL A 32 -2.29 0.98 -23.98
CA VAL A 32 -3.24 2.03 -24.39
C VAL A 32 -2.62 3.36 -23.99
N ASP A 33 -2.61 4.33 -24.90
CA ASP A 33 -2.18 5.69 -24.56
C ASP A 33 -3.25 6.34 -23.67
N VAL A 34 -2.95 6.38 -22.38
CA VAL A 34 -3.89 6.87 -21.36
C VAL A 34 -3.84 8.39 -21.29
N VAL A 35 -4.90 9.02 -21.81
CA VAL A 35 -5.06 10.48 -21.82
C VAL A 35 -6.10 10.89 -20.74
N PRO A 36 -5.68 11.50 -19.61
CA PRO A 36 -6.59 11.99 -18.60
C PRO A 36 -7.63 12.98 -19.15
N GLY A 37 -8.89 12.76 -18.83
CA GLY A 37 -10.04 13.52 -19.33
C GLY A 37 -10.69 12.92 -20.59
N GLU A 38 -10.02 12.03 -21.31
CA GLU A 38 -10.49 11.41 -22.56
C GLU A 38 -10.70 9.91 -22.39
N THR A 39 -9.68 9.16 -21.97
CA THR A 39 -9.71 7.69 -21.84
C THR A 39 -10.72 7.24 -20.81
N LEU A 40 -11.45 6.17 -21.11
CA LEU A 40 -12.36 5.51 -20.18
C LEU A 40 -11.64 4.41 -19.42
N ILE A 41 -11.94 4.26 -18.14
CA ILE A 41 -11.34 3.19 -17.31
C ILE A 41 -11.67 1.79 -17.87
N THR A 42 -12.81 1.62 -18.54
CA THR A 42 -13.21 0.35 -19.15
C THR A 42 -12.36 -0.08 -20.36
N GLU A 43 -11.49 0.79 -20.83
CA GLU A 43 -10.48 0.44 -21.84
C GLU A 43 -9.27 -0.28 -21.19
N LEU A 44 -9.09 -0.14 -19.89
CA LEU A 44 -7.96 -0.68 -19.13
C LEU A 44 -8.36 -1.86 -18.25
N ILE A 45 -9.43 -1.69 -17.48
CA ILE A 45 -9.87 -2.67 -16.47
C ILE A 45 -11.38 -2.87 -16.51
N ASP A 46 -11.78 -4.09 -16.24
CA ASP A 46 -13.18 -4.45 -16.02
C ASP A 46 -13.57 -4.28 -14.56
N ILE A 47 -14.88 -4.22 -14.32
CA ILE A 47 -15.41 -4.17 -12.97
C ILE A 47 -15.13 -5.51 -12.28
N PRO A 48 -14.53 -5.50 -11.06
CA PRO A 48 -14.31 -6.73 -10.32
C PRO A 48 -15.64 -7.41 -9.98
N THR A 49 -15.76 -8.68 -10.30
CA THR A 49 -16.94 -9.51 -10.02
C THR A 49 -16.64 -10.48 -8.87
N PRO A 50 -17.64 -10.92 -8.09
CA PRO A 50 -19.08 -10.71 -8.20
C PRO A 50 -19.65 -9.56 -7.35
N GLU A 51 -18.80 -8.86 -6.56
CA GLU A 51 -19.24 -8.02 -5.44
C GLU A 51 -19.57 -6.59 -5.83
N ALA A 52 -19.00 -6.09 -6.92
CA ALA A 52 -19.23 -4.73 -7.39
C ALA A 52 -19.93 -4.74 -8.76
N ARG A 53 -21.08 -4.08 -8.85
CA ARG A 53 -21.87 -4.01 -10.08
C ARG A 53 -21.45 -2.85 -10.99
N THR A 54 -20.88 -1.78 -10.42
CA THR A 54 -20.43 -0.60 -11.16
C THR A 54 -19.31 0.12 -10.42
N PHE A 55 -18.53 0.95 -11.11
CA PHE A 55 -17.54 1.83 -10.47
C PHE A 55 -18.20 2.80 -9.47
N GLN A 56 -19.44 3.21 -9.71
CA GLN A 56 -20.20 4.02 -8.76
C GLN A 56 -20.46 3.24 -7.46
N THR A 57 -20.81 1.96 -7.53
CA THR A 57 -21.04 1.12 -6.34
C THR A 57 -19.75 0.97 -5.52
N ILE A 58 -18.60 0.81 -6.20
CA ILE A 58 -17.29 0.77 -5.52
C ILE A 58 -17.03 2.12 -4.83
N HIS A 59 -17.24 3.22 -5.54
CA HIS A 59 -17.04 4.56 -4.98
C HIS A 59 -17.95 4.81 -3.76
N ASP A 60 -19.23 4.44 -3.84
CA ASP A 60 -20.17 4.61 -2.74
C ASP A 60 -19.75 3.82 -1.49
N ALA A 61 -19.08 2.68 -1.67
CA ALA A 61 -18.58 1.88 -0.56
C ALA A 61 -17.34 2.50 0.13
N VAL A 62 -16.55 3.31 -0.57
CA VAL A 62 -15.32 3.94 -0.05
C VAL A 62 -15.49 5.45 0.20
N LYS A 63 -16.64 6.01 -0.13
CA LYS A 63 -16.92 7.44 -0.01
C LYS A 63 -16.78 7.91 1.44
N GLY A 64 -16.12 9.05 1.61
CA GLY A 64 -15.88 9.64 2.93
C GLY A 64 -14.43 9.64 3.37
N GLY A 65 -13.50 9.16 2.53
CA GLY A 65 -12.05 9.39 2.63
C GLY A 65 -11.31 8.63 3.73
N ASN A 66 -11.98 7.75 4.48
CA ASN A 66 -11.34 7.02 5.59
C ASN A 66 -11.42 5.48 5.44
N VAL A 67 -11.86 5.02 4.30
CA VAL A 67 -12.04 3.59 4.02
C VAL A 67 -11.39 3.26 2.69
N ARG A 68 -10.67 2.15 2.66
CA ARG A 68 -10.18 1.54 1.43
C ARG A 68 -10.64 0.09 1.38
N HIS A 69 -10.93 -0.40 0.19
CA HIS A 69 -11.27 -1.78 -0.04
C HIS A 69 -10.30 -2.41 -1.04
N ALA A 70 -9.90 -3.65 -0.78
CA ALA A 70 -9.13 -4.44 -1.72
C ALA A 70 -10.06 -5.10 -2.73
N TYR A 71 -9.65 -5.13 -3.99
CA TYR A 71 -10.35 -5.77 -5.08
C TYR A 71 -9.39 -6.58 -5.94
N GLN A 72 -9.91 -7.66 -6.54
CA GLN A 72 -9.27 -8.33 -7.65
C GLN A 72 -9.78 -7.71 -8.95
N TRP A 73 -8.90 -7.01 -9.65
CA TRP A 73 -9.22 -6.32 -10.89
C TRP A 73 -8.96 -7.23 -12.08
N LYS A 74 -9.88 -7.23 -13.04
CA LYS A 74 -9.66 -7.85 -14.34
C LYS A 74 -9.22 -6.79 -15.33
N PHE A 75 -8.18 -7.10 -16.07
CA PHE A 75 -7.71 -6.21 -17.13
C PHE A 75 -8.49 -6.47 -18.41
N ALA A 76 -8.81 -5.39 -19.13
CA ALA A 76 -9.47 -5.48 -20.43
C ALA A 76 -8.60 -6.28 -21.42
N GLU A 77 -9.25 -6.98 -22.33
CA GLU A 77 -8.57 -7.83 -23.31
C GLU A 77 -7.59 -7.00 -24.14
N ASN A 78 -6.33 -7.43 -24.19
CA ASN A 78 -5.23 -6.74 -24.86
C ASN A 78 -4.83 -5.37 -24.30
N ALA A 79 -5.31 -5.00 -23.10
CA ALA A 79 -4.93 -3.73 -22.47
C ALA A 79 -3.51 -3.74 -21.89
N LEU A 80 -2.96 -4.90 -21.54
CA LEU A 80 -1.64 -5.02 -20.92
C LEU A 80 -0.52 -5.12 -21.94
N HIS A 81 0.60 -4.43 -21.67
CA HIS A 81 1.83 -4.50 -22.49
C HIS A 81 2.49 -5.86 -22.42
N LEU A 82 2.51 -6.48 -21.27
CA LEU A 82 3.24 -7.70 -21.04
C LEU A 82 2.32 -8.92 -21.15
N LYS A 83 2.68 -9.85 -22.02
CA LYS A 83 1.96 -11.13 -22.18
C LYS A 83 2.05 -12.03 -20.94
N ASP A 84 3.01 -11.73 -20.07
CA ASP A 84 3.33 -12.52 -18.88
C ASP A 84 2.64 -12.00 -17.62
N TRP A 85 1.83 -10.94 -17.72
CA TRP A 85 1.02 -10.46 -16.63
C TRP A 85 -0.29 -11.25 -16.57
N GLU A 86 -0.69 -11.64 -15.38
CA GLU A 86 -1.98 -12.27 -15.19
C GLU A 86 -3.09 -11.33 -15.64
N LYS A 87 -4.16 -11.89 -16.21
CA LYS A 87 -5.34 -11.11 -16.63
C LYS A 87 -6.08 -10.48 -15.46
N GLU A 88 -5.64 -10.75 -14.26
CA GLU A 88 -6.20 -10.25 -13.00
C GLU A 88 -5.06 -9.71 -12.13
N GLY A 89 -5.32 -8.63 -11.40
CA GLY A 89 -4.37 -8.03 -10.48
C GLY A 89 -5.03 -7.60 -9.19
N SER A 90 -4.27 -7.60 -8.10
CA SER A 90 -4.72 -7.05 -6.83
C SER A 90 -4.60 -5.53 -6.84
N GLY A 91 -5.49 -4.88 -6.14
CA GLY A 91 -5.40 -3.44 -5.93
C GLY A 91 -6.37 -2.97 -4.88
N VAL A 92 -6.21 -1.73 -4.46
CA VAL A 92 -7.11 -1.10 -3.51
C VAL A 92 -7.84 0.07 -4.13
N ALA A 93 -9.04 0.33 -3.66
CA ALA A 93 -9.82 1.49 -4.05
C ALA A 93 -10.16 2.34 -2.84
N PHE A 94 -10.11 3.67 -3.01
CA PHE A 94 -10.50 4.65 -1.99
C PHE A 94 -11.04 5.93 -2.64
N ASP A 95 -11.70 6.78 -1.85
CA ASP A 95 -12.18 8.09 -2.31
C ASP A 95 -11.13 9.17 -2.08
N SER A 96 -10.94 10.02 -3.06
CA SER A 96 -10.19 11.27 -2.93
C SER A 96 -10.92 12.39 -3.65
N ASN A 97 -11.46 13.34 -2.88
CA ASN A 97 -12.15 14.52 -3.40
C ASN A 97 -13.30 14.20 -4.38
N GLY A 98 -13.99 13.06 -4.18
CA GLY A 98 -15.09 12.59 -5.02
C GLY A 98 -14.64 11.86 -6.29
N LEU A 99 -13.36 11.58 -6.44
CA LEU A 99 -12.83 10.66 -7.43
C LEU A 99 -12.64 9.27 -6.79
N LEU A 100 -12.93 8.23 -7.53
CA LEU A 100 -12.56 6.88 -7.16
C LEU A 100 -11.09 6.67 -7.56
N VAL A 101 -10.23 6.52 -6.59
CA VAL A 101 -8.82 6.19 -6.79
C VAL A 101 -8.66 4.68 -6.75
N ILE A 102 -7.99 4.14 -7.74
CA ILE A 102 -7.64 2.73 -7.88
C ILE A 102 -6.13 2.63 -7.91
N GLU A 103 -5.58 1.90 -6.96
CA GLU A 103 -4.18 1.52 -6.93
C GLU A 103 -4.05 0.09 -7.44
N LEU A 104 -3.10 -0.13 -8.32
CA LEU A 104 -2.75 -1.42 -8.85
C LEU A 104 -1.30 -1.72 -8.49
N GLU A 105 -1.09 -2.88 -7.91
CA GLU A 105 0.23 -3.46 -7.71
C GLU A 105 0.36 -4.65 -8.65
N PRO A 106 1.29 -4.59 -9.60
CA PRO A 106 1.57 -5.76 -10.42
C PRO A 106 2.10 -6.86 -9.53
N THR A 107 1.40 -7.97 -9.51
CA THR A 107 1.92 -9.19 -8.90
C THR A 107 2.87 -9.82 -9.92
N PRO A 108 4.20 -9.85 -9.68
CA PRO A 108 5.09 -10.60 -10.57
C PRO A 108 4.62 -12.05 -10.58
N GLN A 109 4.62 -12.68 -11.76
CA GLN A 109 4.50 -14.14 -11.82
C GLN A 109 5.65 -14.72 -11.00
N LEU A 110 5.34 -15.16 -9.79
CA LEU A 110 6.29 -15.89 -8.99
C LEU A 110 6.61 -17.19 -9.73
N SER A 111 7.89 -17.48 -9.95
CA SER A 111 8.28 -18.81 -10.41
C SER A 111 7.68 -19.85 -9.45
N PHE A 112 7.38 -21.04 -9.98
CA PHE A 112 6.84 -22.13 -9.15
C PHE A 112 7.68 -22.38 -7.88
N GLU A 113 8.99 -22.16 -7.95
CA GLU A 113 9.93 -22.25 -6.84
C GLU A 113 9.74 -21.11 -5.82
N ALA A 114 9.53 -19.89 -6.29
CA ALA A 114 9.24 -18.75 -5.42
C ALA A 114 7.85 -18.87 -4.78
N ALA A 115 6.86 -19.37 -5.52
CA ALA A 115 5.51 -19.64 -4.99
C ALA A 115 5.52 -20.72 -3.90
N GLN A 116 6.42 -21.71 -3.96
CA GLN A 116 6.60 -22.70 -2.89
C GLN A 116 7.21 -22.13 -1.60
N GLN A 117 7.92 -21.01 -1.69
CA GLN A 117 8.46 -20.32 -0.50
C GLN A 117 7.43 -19.44 0.19
N TRP A 118 6.35 -19.11 -0.49
CA TRP A 118 5.22 -18.41 0.13
C TRP A 118 4.42 -19.41 0.97
N VAL A 119 4.52 -19.25 2.27
CA VAL A 119 3.62 -19.96 3.19
C VAL A 119 2.19 -19.51 2.86
N PRO A 120 1.27 -20.46 2.59
CA PRO A 120 -0.12 -20.11 2.32
C PRO A 120 -0.65 -19.18 3.41
N MET A 121 -1.34 -18.10 3.03
CA MET A 121 -1.95 -17.17 4.00
C MET A 121 -3.03 -17.81 4.89
N ASP A 122 -3.34 -19.09 4.66
CA ASP A 122 -4.18 -19.94 5.52
C ASP A 122 -3.49 -20.42 6.79
N VAL A 123 -2.23 -20.05 7.00
CA VAL A 123 -1.56 -20.37 8.26
C VAL A 123 -2.26 -19.58 9.36
N ASP A 124 -2.89 -20.32 10.25
CA ASP A 124 -3.52 -19.73 11.43
C ASP A 124 -2.43 -18.96 12.23
N ILE A 125 -2.46 -17.63 12.14
CA ILE A 125 -1.53 -16.75 12.85
C ILE A 125 -1.48 -17.11 14.34
N ARG A 126 -2.58 -17.65 14.89
CA ARG A 126 -2.63 -18.14 16.28
C ARG A 126 -1.72 -19.35 16.53
N ALA A 127 -1.50 -20.18 15.50
CA ALA A 127 -0.57 -21.30 15.60
C ALA A 127 0.91 -20.86 15.55
N LEU A 128 1.15 -19.65 15.07
CA LEU A 128 2.49 -19.06 14.95
C LEU A 128 2.87 -18.25 16.19
N LEU A 129 1.89 -17.67 16.87
CA LEU A 129 2.15 -17.00 18.13
C LEU A 129 2.48 -18.08 19.16
N PRO A 130 3.64 -17.99 19.83
CA PRO A 130 3.92 -18.88 20.96
C PRO A 130 2.76 -18.78 21.95
N ASN A 131 2.51 -19.85 22.69
CA ASN A 131 1.51 -19.83 23.76
C ASN A 131 1.85 -18.71 24.74
N VAL A 132 1.23 -17.56 24.56
CA VAL A 132 1.37 -16.41 25.45
C VAL A 132 0.72 -16.80 26.76
N ASP A 133 1.53 -16.95 27.79
CA ASP A 133 1.06 -17.21 29.15
C ASP A 133 0.76 -15.87 29.84
N ASP A 134 -0.20 -15.85 30.78
CA ASP A 134 -0.51 -14.69 31.61
C ASP A 134 0.70 -14.16 32.42
N ARG A 135 1.79 -14.92 32.46
CA ARG A 135 3.06 -14.57 33.10
C ARG A 135 4.05 -13.85 32.20
N ASP A 136 3.81 -13.83 30.90
CA ASP A 136 4.71 -13.20 29.94
C ASP A 136 4.62 -11.68 30.05
N SER A 137 5.77 -11.03 30.02
CA SER A 137 5.79 -9.57 29.94
C SER A 137 5.38 -9.10 28.53
N ILE A 138 4.93 -7.85 28.43
CA ILE A 138 4.67 -7.22 27.12
C ILE A 138 5.90 -7.31 26.21
N GLY A 139 7.11 -7.22 26.77
CA GLY A 139 8.36 -7.36 26.02
C GLY A 139 8.54 -8.75 25.42
N ASP A 140 8.25 -9.81 26.18
CA ASP A 140 8.36 -11.19 25.71
C ASP A 140 7.39 -11.46 24.56
N VAL A 141 6.16 -10.96 24.68
CA VAL A 141 5.15 -11.04 23.61
C VAL A 141 5.58 -10.27 22.38
N ALA A 142 6.15 -9.07 22.56
CA ALA A 142 6.63 -8.24 21.47
C ALA A 142 7.80 -8.91 20.73
N ASP A 143 8.73 -9.53 21.43
CA ASP A 143 9.83 -10.30 20.84
C ASP A 143 9.31 -11.48 20.03
N ALA A 144 8.36 -12.23 20.58
CA ALA A 144 7.75 -13.37 19.91
C ALA A 144 7.03 -12.93 18.61
N ILE A 145 6.28 -11.83 18.65
CA ILE A 145 5.65 -11.24 17.45
C ILE A 145 6.72 -10.84 16.42
N ALA A 146 7.78 -10.14 16.84
CA ALA A 146 8.84 -9.73 15.94
C ALA A 146 9.50 -10.93 15.25
N GLN A 147 9.77 -12.02 15.97
CA GLN A 147 10.34 -13.25 15.43
C GLN A 147 9.44 -13.90 14.38
N VAL A 148 8.14 -14.01 14.67
CA VAL A 148 7.16 -14.57 13.74
C VAL A 148 7.12 -13.73 12.45
N PHE A 149 6.98 -12.42 12.57
CA PHE A 149 6.95 -11.54 11.40
C PHE A 149 8.25 -11.62 10.59
N LYS A 150 9.42 -11.64 11.25
CA LYS A 150 10.71 -11.79 10.56
C LYS A 150 10.78 -13.09 9.76
N GLN A 151 10.33 -14.18 10.33
CA GLN A 151 10.33 -15.49 9.67
C GLN A 151 9.42 -15.52 8.43
N TYR A 152 8.27 -14.82 8.49
CA TYR A 152 7.31 -14.80 7.39
C TYR A 152 7.63 -13.79 6.30
N ILE A 153 8.04 -12.57 6.68
CA ILE A 153 8.29 -11.48 5.74
C ILE A 153 9.70 -11.58 5.15
N GLY A 154 10.65 -12.19 5.88
CA GLY A 154 12.04 -12.34 5.44
C GLY A 154 12.87 -11.07 5.55
N PHE A 155 12.44 -10.06 6.31
CA PHE A 155 13.20 -8.84 6.55
C PHE A 155 14.41 -9.08 7.47
N ASP A 156 15.47 -8.30 7.30
CA ASP A 156 16.65 -8.38 8.15
C ASP A 156 16.39 -7.95 9.58
N SER A 157 15.46 -7.04 9.79
CA SER A 157 15.05 -6.56 11.11
C SER A 157 13.55 -6.29 11.17
N VAL A 158 12.93 -6.74 12.27
CA VAL A 158 11.54 -6.45 12.63
C VAL A 158 11.50 -5.93 14.04
N MET A 159 10.88 -4.79 14.25
CA MET A 159 10.80 -4.13 15.54
C MET A 159 9.34 -3.93 15.96
N VAL A 160 9.06 -4.08 17.26
CA VAL A 160 7.81 -3.67 17.88
C VAL A 160 8.06 -2.39 18.64
N TYR A 161 7.41 -1.32 18.20
CA TYR A 161 7.60 0.03 18.72
C TYR A 161 6.36 0.47 19.48
N GLN A 162 6.52 0.87 20.75
CA GLN A 162 5.44 1.31 21.61
C GLN A 162 5.57 2.80 21.94
N PHE A 163 4.47 3.54 21.77
CA PHE A 163 4.37 4.92 22.22
C PHE A 163 3.92 5.01 23.67
N ASP A 164 4.54 5.88 24.42
CA ASP A 164 4.07 6.28 25.76
C ASP A 164 3.00 7.40 25.66
N LYS A 165 2.53 7.87 26.82
CA LYS A 165 1.52 8.94 26.92
C LYS A 165 2.01 10.30 26.40
N THR A 166 3.31 10.50 26.28
CA THR A 166 3.94 11.72 25.72
C THR A 166 4.30 11.56 24.25
N TYR A 167 3.94 10.41 23.66
CA TYR A 167 4.31 10.01 22.30
C TYR A 167 5.82 9.82 22.09
N CYS A 168 6.61 9.68 23.14
CA CYS A 168 7.93 9.08 23.02
C CYS A 168 7.77 7.60 22.73
N GLY A 169 8.59 7.07 21.85
CA GLY A 169 8.52 5.66 21.48
C GLY A 169 9.67 4.86 22.04
N GLU A 170 9.45 3.59 22.29
CA GLU A 170 10.46 2.62 22.73
C GLU A 170 10.34 1.35 21.90
N VAL A 171 11.47 0.79 21.47
CA VAL A 171 11.51 -0.54 20.86
C VAL A 171 11.42 -1.57 21.95
N ILE A 172 10.24 -2.15 22.15
CA ILE A 172 9.97 -3.12 23.22
C ILE A 172 10.20 -4.57 22.83
N GLY A 173 10.24 -4.86 21.51
CA GLY A 173 10.56 -6.17 20.97
C GLY A 173 11.29 -6.04 19.66
N GLU A 174 12.18 -7.00 19.37
CA GLU A 174 12.97 -6.99 18.15
C GLU A 174 13.39 -8.41 17.74
N ALA A 175 13.41 -8.63 16.41
CA ALA A 175 14.06 -9.77 15.79
C ALA A 175 14.95 -9.25 14.66
N ALA A 176 16.26 -9.33 14.85
CA ALA A 176 17.24 -8.83 13.89
C ALA A 176 18.18 -9.95 13.40
N SER A 177 18.73 -9.79 12.18
CA SER A 177 19.81 -10.63 11.68
C SER A 177 21.12 -10.33 12.42
N ALA A 178 22.05 -11.28 12.45
CA ALA A 178 23.28 -11.13 13.22
C ALA A 178 24.11 -9.90 12.84
N ASP A 179 24.03 -9.48 11.58
CA ASP A 179 24.76 -8.32 11.05
C ASP A 179 23.99 -7.00 11.19
N SER A 180 22.74 -7.03 11.67
CA SER A 180 21.92 -5.84 11.87
C SER A 180 22.17 -5.22 13.23
N ARG A 181 22.17 -3.88 13.28
CA ARG A 181 22.23 -3.16 14.55
C ARG A 181 20.94 -3.37 15.33
N SER A 182 21.06 -3.68 16.64
CA SER A 182 19.91 -3.77 17.53
C SER A 182 19.47 -2.37 18.02
N PHE A 183 18.15 -2.18 18.02
CA PHE A 183 17.48 -0.99 18.55
C PHE A 183 16.66 -1.30 19.80
N LYS A 184 16.62 -2.56 20.26
CA LYS A 184 15.82 -2.97 21.41
C LYS A 184 16.18 -2.16 22.65
N GLY A 185 15.16 -1.63 23.33
CA GLY A 185 15.29 -0.80 24.53
C GLY A 185 15.66 0.66 24.26
N LEU A 186 15.92 1.05 23.00
CA LEU A 186 16.16 2.45 22.67
C LEU A 186 14.86 3.25 22.69
N LYS A 187 14.97 4.49 23.12
CA LYS A 187 13.87 5.46 23.21
C LYS A 187 14.09 6.59 22.21
N PHE A 188 13.03 6.99 21.57
CA PHE A 188 13.03 8.01 20.54
C PHE A 188 12.02 9.12 20.90
N PRO A 189 12.38 10.39 20.72
CA PRO A 189 11.50 11.49 21.06
C PRO A 189 10.26 11.54 20.18
N ALA A 190 9.18 12.14 20.67
CA ALA A 190 7.93 12.30 19.93
C ALA A 190 8.07 13.09 18.61
N SER A 191 9.13 13.88 18.46
CA SER A 191 9.45 14.63 17.24
C SER A 191 9.81 13.75 16.06
N ASP A 192 10.33 12.54 16.29
CA ASP A 192 10.80 11.63 15.23
C ASP A 192 9.64 11.09 14.40
N ILE A 193 8.46 10.93 15.03
CA ILE A 193 7.23 10.59 14.35
C ILE A 193 6.20 11.71 14.60
N PRO A 194 6.09 12.71 13.69
CA PRO A 194 5.20 13.84 13.86
C PRO A 194 3.72 13.43 14.05
N SER A 195 2.92 14.28 14.72
CA SER A 195 1.50 13.99 15.00
C SER A 195 0.71 13.63 13.75
N GLN A 196 0.96 14.30 12.63
CA GLN A 196 0.35 14.01 11.33
C GLN A 196 0.63 12.57 10.85
N ALA A 197 1.86 12.08 11.03
CA ALA A 197 2.22 10.70 10.68
C ALA A 197 1.52 9.70 11.60
N ARG A 198 1.46 9.98 12.91
CA ARG A 198 0.74 9.13 13.87
C ARG A 198 -0.76 9.04 13.56
N GLU A 199 -1.39 10.17 13.19
CA GLU A 199 -2.79 10.19 12.76
C GLU A 199 -3.02 9.38 11.48
N LEU A 200 -2.07 9.41 10.55
CA LEU A 200 -2.14 8.60 9.33
C LEU A 200 -2.04 7.10 9.64
N TYR A 201 -1.23 6.68 10.61
CA TYR A 201 -1.16 5.28 11.01
C TYR A 201 -2.47 4.74 11.59
N LEU A 202 -3.29 5.59 12.19
CA LEU A 202 -4.62 5.20 12.66
C LEU A 202 -5.60 4.96 11.49
N LYS A 203 -5.43 5.68 10.39
CA LYS A 203 -6.26 5.58 9.18
C LYS A 203 -5.74 4.50 8.24
N ASN A 204 -4.46 4.58 7.90
CA ASN A 204 -3.77 3.65 7.03
C ASN A 204 -2.76 2.82 7.82
N ARG A 205 -3.19 1.64 8.26
CA ARG A 205 -2.45 0.79 9.19
C ARG A 205 -1.29 0.03 8.57
N VAL A 206 -1.22 -0.03 7.26
CA VAL A 206 -0.15 -0.72 6.52
C VAL A 206 0.45 0.27 5.55
N ARG A 207 1.76 0.37 5.55
CA ARG A 207 2.51 1.14 4.60
C ARG A 207 3.75 0.37 4.19
N CYS A 208 3.99 0.30 2.89
CA CYS A 208 5.20 -0.28 2.32
C CYS A 208 6.09 0.84 1.77
N VAL A 209 7.39 0.72 1.99
CA VAL A 209 8.44 1.48 1.29
C VAL A 209 9.32 0.44 0.63
N TYR A 210 9.27 0.37 -0.69
CA TYR A 210 9.94 -0.69 -1.44
C TYR A 210 11.43 -0.40 -1.61
N ASP A 211 11.74 0.82 -2.03
CA ASP A 211 13.11 1.31 -2.17
C ASP A 211 13.14 2.78 -1.75
N VAL A 212 14.04 3.14 -0.83
CA VAL A 212 14.17 4.50 -0.31
C VAL A 212 14.85 5.43 -1.33
N GLU A 213 15.68 4.87 -2.20
CA GLU A 213 16.48 5.61 -3.19
C GLU A 213 15.80 5.68 -4.57
N GLU A 214 14.63 5.04 -4.74
CA GLU A 214 13.95 5.01 -6.04
C GLU A 214 13.48 6.40 -6.50
N GLN A 215 13.45 6.57 -7.80
CA GLN A 215 12.84 7.74 -8.41
C GLN A 215 11.32 7.72 -8.22
N VAL A 216 10.77 8.74 -7.59
CA VAL A 216 9.33 8.89 -7.42
C VAL A 216 8.63 9.20 -8.75
N ILE A 217 7.43 8.67 -8.91
CA ILE A 217 6.60 8.85 -10.11
C ILE A 217 5.57 9.95 -9.84
N GLY A 218 5.53 10.94 -10.70
CA GLY A 218 4.54 12.02 -10.64
C GLY A 218 3.12 11.56 -11.00
N LEU A 219 2.15 12.42 -10.72
CA LEU A 219 0.76 12.23 -11.14
C LEU A 219 0.43 13.21 -12.27
N LYS A 220 -0.19 12.71 -13.33
CA LYS A 220 -0.63 13.46 -14.51
C LYS A 220 -2.15 13.68 -14.44
N PRO A 221 -2.61 14.89 -14.08
CA PRO A 221 -4.04 15.20 -14.05
C PRO A 221 -4.56 15.58 -15.45
N SER A 222 -5.88 15.44 -15.65
CA SER A 222 -6.57 16.10 -16.76
C SER A 222 -6.51 17.62 -16.60
N VAL A 223 -6.70 18.35 -17.69
CA VAL A 223 -6.71 19.83 -17.67
C VAL A 223 -7.69 20.38 -16.61
N LYS A 224 -8.85 19.74 -16.49
CA LYS A 224 -9.87 20.13 -15.51
C LYS A 224 -9.45 19.85 -14.06
N GLU A 225 -8.78 18.77 -13.81
CA GLU A 225 -8.33 18.39 -12.46
C GLU A 225 -7.07 19.13 -12.05
N ALA A 226 -6.26 19.62 -13.00
CA ALA A 226 -5.08 20.44 -12.71
C ALA A 226 -5.41 21.76 -11.98
N GLU A 227 -6.66 22.23 -12.08
CA GLU A 227 -7.16 23.44 -11.38
C GLU A 227 -7.70 23.13 -9.96
N ARG A 228 -7.74 21.88 -9.57
CA ARG A 228 -8.25 21.43 -8.26
C ARG A 228 -7.10 21.11 -7.30
N PRO A 229 -7.39 21.04 -5.99
CA PRO A 229 -6.42 20.51 -5.04
C PRO A 229 -5.94 19.12 -5.48
N PRO A 230 -4.64 18.80 -5.27
CA PRO A 230 -4.09 17.49 -5.58
C PRO A 230 -4.87 16.34 -4.92
N LEU A 231 -4.75 15.13 -5.47
CA LEU A 231 -5.35 13.94 -4.86
C LEU A 231 -4.85 13.75 -3.43
N ASP A 232 -5.77 13.53 -2.50
CA ASP A 232 -5.39 13.05 -1.16
C ASP A 232 -4.99 11.57 -1.24
N LEU A 233 -3.69 11.31 -1.14
CA LEU A 233 -3.10 9.97 -1.13
C LEU A 233 -2.90 9.41 0.30
N SER A 234 -3.58 9.96 1.31
CA SER A 234 -3.45 9.50 2.70
C SER A 234 -3.82 8.02 2.88
N MET A 235 -4.75 7.53 2.06
CA MET A 235 -5.18 6.12 2.07
C MET A 235 -4.35 5.24 1.12
N SER A 236 -3.46 5.83 0.34
CA SER A 236 -2.62 5.13 -0.64
C SER A 236 -1.54 4.29 0.03
N MET A 237 -1.32 3.08 -0.47
CA MET A 237 -0.20 2.21 -0.10
C MET A 237 1.06 2.55 -0.91
N VAL A 238 0.87 2.94 -2.17
CA VAL A 238 1.98 3.25 -3.09
C VAL A 238 2.44 4.71 -3.05
N ARG A 239 1.87 5.53 -2.18
CA ARG A 239 2.31 6.93 -2.00
C ARG A 239 3.82 6.98 -1.72
N SER A 240 4.53 7.88 -2.38
CA SER A 240 5.97 8.09 -2.16
C SER A 240 6.29 8.52 -0.73
N VAL A 241 7.53 8.32 -0.31
CA VAL A 241 8.06 8.76 0.98
C VAL A 241 8.43 10.24 0.88
N SER A 242 8.17 11.00 1.94
CA SER A 242 8.58 12.40 1.96
C SER A 242 10.11 12.50 2.03
N PRO A 243 10.72 13.53 1.41
CA PRO A 243 12.18 13.74 1.48
C PRO A 243 12.72 13.82 2.91
N MET A 244 11.92 14.34 3.84
CA MET A 244 12.29 14.41 5.26
C MET A 244 12.33 13.00 5.90
N HIS A 245 11.42 12.11 5.53
CA HIS A 245 11.43 10.74 6.02
C HIS A 245 12.58 9.94 5.40
N ILE A 246 12.88 10.15 4.11
CA ILE A 246 14.04 9.54 3.44
C ILE A 246 15.34 9.93 4.15
N ALA A 247 15.49 11.20 4.50
CA ALA A 247 16.68 11.67 5.23
C ALA A 247 16.80 11.09 6.67
N TYR A 248 15.71 10.56 7.20
CA TYR A 248 15.66 9.91 8.51
C TYR A 248 15.99 8.41 8.43
N LEU A 249 15.60 7.74 7.34
CA LEU A 249 15.87 6.33 7.08
C LEU A 249 17.32 6.08 6.67
#